data_dc4b0127451f0e39f39234f80df2c4cc
#
_entry.id   dc4b0127451f0e39f39234f80df2c4cc
#
_cell.length_a   1.000
_cell.length_b   1.000
_cell.length_c   1.000
_cell.angle_alpha   90.00
_cell.angle_beta   90.00
_cell.angle_gamma   90.00
#
_symmetry.space_group_name_H-M   'P 1'
#
loop_
_entity.id
_entity.type
_entity.pdbx_description
1 polymer ?
#
loop_
_entity_poly.entity_id
_entity_poly.type
_entity_poly.pdbx_seq_one_letter_code
_entity_poly.pdbx_strand_id
1 'polypeptide(L)'
;MRKILIAVDDTKGSRNVLSVFHNFVQLPVEVILLHIERLEGRSMMIDMLGDPEMSTLKEMLHGTDYKEALDKRSERILAFYEKELSNDGQVTIRTMRREGVPSEEILKVSEEVGAELIILGQSGKIGFDRFITGQVAKYVESKATVPVLVARRPLMCEESITKKDAWAAVSVTTAVVFALFLLGFFLQRATVIH
;
A
#
# COMPACT_ATOMS: atom_id res chain seq x y z
N MET A 1 16.60 -23.54 -1.86
CA MET A 1 16.07 -22.31 -2.48
C MET A 1 15.20 -21.65 -1.43
N ARG A 2 15.42 -20.37 -1.11
CA ARG A 2 14.66 -19.67 -0.09
C ARG A 2 13.23 -19.45 -0.55
N LYS A 3 12.27 -19.64 0.37
CA LYS A 3 10.85 -19.41 0.09
C LYS A 3 10.36 -18.14 0.75
N ILE A 4 9.77 -17.25 -0.02
CA ILE A 4 9.25 -15.98 0.47
C ILE A 4 7.76 -15.91 0.18
N LEU A 5 6.97 -15.62 1.21
CA LEU A 5 5.55 -15.36 1.08
C LEU A 5 5.33 -13.86 0.95
N ILE A 6 4.66 -13.44 -0.11
CA ILE A 6 4.31 -12.06 -0.36
C ILE A 6 2.78 -11.94 -0.42
N ALA A 7 2.17 -11.29 0.57
CA ALA A 7 0.74 -11.03 0.55
C ALA A 7 0.44 -9.70 -0.16
N VAL A 8 -0.42 -9.76 -1.17
CA VAL A 8 -0.72 -8.65 -2.06
C VAL A 8 -2.22 -8.37 -2.18
N ASP A 9 -2.54 -7.11 -2.36
CA ASP A 9 -3.88 -6.62 -2.65
C ASP A 9 -3.83 -5.49 -3.70
N ASP A 10 -4.95 -4.87 -4.02
CA ASP A 10 -5.04 -3.76 -4.98
C ASP A 10 -4.76 -2.38 -4.36
N THR A 11 -4.36 -2.31 -3.10
CA THR A 11 -4.09 -1.04 -2.43
C THR A 11 -2.76 -0.43 -2.88
N LYS A 12 -2.68 0.90 -2.81
CA LYS A 12 -1.41 1.61 -3.09
C LYS A 12 -0.29 1.20 -2.13
N GLY A 13 -0.65 0.79 -0.90
CA GLY A 13 0.30 0.32 0.10
C GLY A 13 0.95 -1.01 -0.25
N SER A 14 0.17 -1.91 -0.85
CA SER A 14 0.67 -3.20 -1.30
C SER A 14 1.74 -3.08 -2.39
N ARG A 15 1.66 -2.08 -3.27
CA ARG A 15 2.67 -1.88 -4.33
C ARG A 15 4.09 -1.63 -3.82
N ASN A 16 4.23 -1.12 -2.59
CA ASN A 16 5.55 -0.91 -1.99
C ASN A 16 6.31 -2.21 -1.73
N VAL A 17 5.60 -3.35 -1.74
CA VAL A 17 6.20 -4.69 -1.61
C VAL A 17 7.24 -4.94 -2.70
N LEU A 18 6.99 -4.49 -3.94
CA LEU A 18 7.93 -4.62 -5.05
C LEU A 18 9.26 -3.95 -4.74
N SER A 19 9.23 -2.72 -4.24
CA SER A 19 10.44 -2.00 -3.85
C SER A 19 11.21 -2.70 -2.72
N VAL A 20 10.49 -3.23 -1.73
CA VAL A 20 11.12 -4.01 -0.65
C VAL A 20 11.73 -5.29 -1.20
N PHE A 21 11.01 -5.99 -2.07
CA PHE A 21 11.53 -7.21 -2.70
C PHE A 21 12.83 -6.96 -3.45
N HIS A 22 12.85 -6.02 -4.38
CA HIS A 22 14.04 -5.71 -5.19
C HIS A 22 15.25 -5.21 -4.38
N ASN A 23 15.01 -4.51 -3.25
CA ASN A 23 16.10 -3.96 -2.45
C ASN A 23 16.66 -4.92 -1.40
N PHE A 24 15.86 -5.85 -0.89
CA PHE A 24 16.23 -6.66 0.27
C PHE A 24 16.30 -8.15 0.00
N VAL A 25 15.74 -8.64 -1.11
CA VAL A 25 15.73 -10.06 -1.42
C VAL A 25 16.90 -10.42 -2.32
N GLN A 26 17.68 -11.41 -1.86
CA GLN A 26 18.77 -11.97 -2.64
C GLN A 26 18.28 -13.16 -3.46
N LEU A 27 18.60 -13.16 -4.74
CA LEU A 27 18.27 -14.22 -5.68
C LEU A 27 19.30 -15.37 -5.63
N PRO A 28 18.96 -16.61 -6.00
CA PRO A 28 17.66 -17.07 -6.48
C PRO A 28 16.66 -17.38 -5.38
N VAL A 29 15.37 -17.20 -5.65
CA VAL A 29 14.29 -17.33 -4.67
C VAL A 29 13.01 -17.93 -5.27
N GLU A 30 12.23 -18.67 -4.45
CA GLU A 30 10.86 -19.04 -4.75
C GLU A 30 9.92 -18.06 -4.04
N VAL A 31 9.08 -17.38 -4.79
CA VAL A 31 8.09 -16.43 -4.31
C VAL A 31 6.71 -17.04 -4.37
N ILE A 32 6.03 -17.06 -3.25
CA ILE A 32 4.62 -17.40 -3.15
C ILE A 32 3.84 -16.08 -3.07
N LEU A 33 3.15 -15.72 -4.15
CA LEU A 33 2.25 -14.57 -4.18
C LEU A 33 0.89 -15.00 -3.65
N LEU A 34 0.50 -14.44 -2.51
CA LEU A 34 -0.76 -14.73 -1.85
C LEU A 34 -1.72 -13.55 -1.99
N HIS A 35 -2.90 -13.79 -2.53
CA HIS A 35 -4.03 -12.88 -2.46
C HIS A 35 -5.15 -13.49 -1.64
N ILE A 36 -5.70 -12.73 -0.69
CA ILE A 36 -6.77 -13.18 0.18
C ILE A 36 -8.02 -12.37 -0.14
N GLU A 37 -9.01 -13.10 -0.62
CA GLU A 37 -10.33 -12.53 -0.87
C GLU A 37 -11.08 -12.34 0.45
N ARG A 38 -11.51 -11.12 0.66
CA ARG A 38 -12.48 -10.82 1.71
C ARG A 38 -13.86 -10.72 1.06
N LEU A 39 -14.83 -11.39 1.65
CA LEU A 39 -16.22 -11.11 1.34
C LEU A 39 -16.52 -9.69 1.87
N GLU A 40 -16.30 -8.69 1.03
CA GLU A 40 -16.62 -7.30 1.37
C GLU A 40 -18.13 -7.09 1.23
N GLY A 41 -18.87 -7.36 2.30
CA GLY A 41 -20.19 -6.80 2.45
C GLY A 41 -20.07 -5.38 3.01
N ARG A 42 -20.79 -4.42 2.45
CA ARG A 42 -20.99 -3.08 3.04
C ARG A 42 -21.75 -3.12 4.38
N SER A 43 -22.01 -4.31 4.91
CA SER A 43 -22.80 -4.51 6.09
C SER A 43 -21.91 -4.94 7.24
N MET A 44 -21.97 -4.17 8.31
CA MET A 44 -21.45 -4.52 9.63
C MET A 44 -21.96 -5.92 10.10
N MET A 45 -23.04 -6.41 9.49
CA MET A 45 -23.59 -7.74 9.77
C MET A 45 -22.69 -8.87 9.26
N ILE A 46 -21.92 -8.68 8.18
CA ILE A 46 -21.02 -9.74 7.66
C ILE A 46 -19.84 -9.96 8.61
N ASP A 47 -19.35 -8.89 9.23
CA ASP A 47 -18.27 -8.99 10.23
C ASP A 47 -18.73 -9.65 11.55
N MET A 48 -20.05 -9.81 11.75
CA MET A 48 -20.64 -10.47 12.92
C MET A 48 -21.07 -11.91 12.67
N LEU A 49 -20.98 -12.40 11.42
CA LEU A 49 -21.32 -13.79 11.10
C LEU A 49 -20.26 -14.74 11.68
N GLY A 50 -20.71 -15.82 12.27
CA GLY A 50 -19.86 -16.92 12.68
C GLY A 50 -19.43 -17.78 11.49
N ASP A 51 -18.50 -18.70 11.72
CA ASP A 51 -17.97 -19.59 10.66
C ASP A 51 -19.03 -20.38 9.91
N PRO A 52 -20.10 -20.93 10.57
CA PRO A 52 -21.16 -21.66 9.88
C PRO A 52 -21.98 -20.78 8.93
N GLU A 53 -22.35 -19.56 9.39
CA GLU A 53 -23.12 -18.61 8.60
C GLU A 53 -22.30 -18.08 7.43
N MET A 54 -21.02 -17.83 7.66
CA MET A 54 -20.08 -17.42 6.61
C MET A 54 -19.92 -18.50 5.54
N SER A 55 -19.86 -19.77 5.93
CA SER A 55 -19.80 -20.89 5.03
C SER A 55 -21.04 -20.97 4.13
N THR A 56 -22.24 -20.84 4.72
CA THR A 56 -23.51 -20.82 3.98
C THR A 56 -23.60 -19.64 3.03
N LEU A 57 -23.15 -18.46 3.45
CA LEU A 57 -23.12 -17.27 2.59
C LEU A 57 -22.19 -17.47 1.38
N LYS A 58 -21.03 -18.07 1.58
CA LYS A 58 -20.10 -18.42 0.49
C LYS A 58 -20.72 -19.36 -0.51
N GLU A 59 -21.42 -20.40 -0.03
CA GLU A 59 -22.08 -21.36 -0.89
C GLU A 59 -23.21 -20.71 -1.72
N MET A 60 -23.98 -19.80 -1.12
CA MET A 60 -25.01 -19.03 -1.83
C MET A 60 -24.43 -18.07 -2.89
N LEU A 61 -23.25 -17.55 -2.66
CA LEU A 61 -22.58 -16.66 -3.61
C LEU A 61 -21.86 -17.42 -4.74
N HIS A 62 -21.68 -18.70 -4.60
CA HIS A 62 -21.03 -19.53 -5.60
C HIS A 62 -21.81 -19.52 -6.93
N GLY A 63 -21.15 -19.17 -8.03
CA GLY A 63 -21.79 -19.07 -9.34
C GLY A 63 -22.58 -17.79 -9.59
N THR A 64 -22.49 -16.79 -8.71
CA THR A 64 -23.08 -15.48 -8.94
C THR A 64 -22.13 -14.54 -9.67
N ASP A 65 -22.66 -13.55 -10.38
CA ASP A 65 -21.88 -12.47 -11.05
C ASP A 65 -20.93 -11.76 -10.07
N TYR A 66 -21.32 -11.69 -8.80
CA TYR A 66 -20.49 -11.09 -7.74
C TYR A 66 -19.23 -11.91 -7.48
N LYS A 67 -19.35 -13.24 -7.34
CA LYS A 67 -18.20 -14.11 -7.12
C LYS A 67 -17.27 -14.11 -8.34
N GLU A 68 -17.82 -14.15 -9.55
CA GLU A 68 -17.02 -14.02 -10.76
C GLU A 68 -16.25 -12.70 -10.85
N ALA A 69 -16.85 -11.60 -10.42
CA ALA A 69 -16.18 -10.29 -10.37
C ALA A 69 -15.03 -10.27 -9.36
N LEU A 70 -15.20 -10.93 -8.19
CA LEU A 70 -14.12 -11.09 -7.20
C LEU A 70 -12.98 -11.94 -7.75
N ASP A 71 -13.30 -13.08 -8.37
CA ASP A 71 -12.33 -13.98 -8.96
C ASP A 71 -11.49 -13.28 -10.05
N LYS A 72 -12.14 -12.56 -10.96
CA LYS A 72 -11.47 -11.76 -12.00
C LYS A 72 -10.61 -10.62 -11.42
N ARG A 73 -11.02 -10.05 -10.28
CA ARG A 73 -10.23 -9.04 -9.56
C ARG A 73 -8.96 -9.66 -8.98
N SER A 74 -9.08 -10.81 -8.32
CA SER A 74 -7.97 -11.54 -7.71
C SER A 74 -6.95 -11.97 -8.75
N GLU A 75 -7.41 -12.50 -9.87
CA GLU A 75 -6.55 -12.87 -11.00
C GLU A 75 -5.76 -11.68 -11.54
N ARG A 76 -6.41 -10.52 -11.74
CA ARG A 76 -5.74 -9.30 -12.18
C ARG A 76 -4.68 -8.81 -11.20
N ILE A 77 -4.95 -8.89 -9.91
CA ILE A 77 -4.00 -8.52 -8.86
C ILE A 77 -2.78 -9.42 -8.93
N LEU A 78 -2.98 -10.74 -8.90
CA LEU A 78 -1.89 -11.71 -8.95
C LEU A 78 -1.07 -11.59 -10.23
N ALA A 79 -1.72 -11.49 -11.40
CA ALA A 79 -1.04 -11.33 -12.68
C ALA A 79 -0.19 -10.04 -12.75
N PHE A 80 -0.65 -8.94 -12.15
CA PHE A 80 0.12 -7.71 -12.07
C PHE A 80 1.43 -7.93 -11.30
N TYR A 81 1.37 -8.50 -10.10
CA TYR A 81 2.57 -8.72 -9.28
C TYR A 81 3.48 -9.80 -9.85
N GLU A 82 2.92 -10.86 -10.43
CA GLU A 82 3.68 -11.89 -11.13
C GLU A 82 4.51 -11.28 -12.26
N LYS A 83 3.91 -10.45 -13.10
CA LYS A 83 4.60 -9.75 -14.18
C LYS A 83 5.72 -8.85 -13.68
N GLU A 84 5.48 -8.07 -12.64
CA GLU A 84 6.47 -7.13 -12.09
C GLU A 84 7.67 -7.86 -11.46
N LEU A 85 7.44 -9.03 -10.85
CA LEU A 85 8.49 -9.82 -10.21
C LEU A 85 9.21 -10.76 -11.17
N SER A 86 8.60 -11.13 -12.29
CA SER A 86 9.20 -12.06 -13.29
C SER A 86 10.34 -11.45 -14.09
N ASN A 87 10.55 -10.14 -14.01
CA ASN A 87 11.60 -9.46 -14.78
C ASN A 87 13.04 -9.89 -14.40
N ASP A 88 13.20 -10.50 -13.23
CA ASP A 88 14.50 -10.92 -12.70
C ASP A 88 14.75 -12.42 -12.89
N GLY A 89 14.72 -12.98 -14.03
CA GLY A 89 15.00 -14.37 -14.48
C GLY A 89 15.46 -15.47 -13.49
N GLN A 90 15.66 -15.13 -12.20
CA GLN A 90 16.06 -16.03 -11.11
C GLN A 90 14.96 -16.16 -10.02
N VAL A 91 13.76 -15.69 -10.31
CA VAL A 91 12.60 -15.79 -9.41
C VAL A 91 11.66 -16.85 -9.93
N THR A 92 11.37 -17.85 -9.10
CA THR A 92 10.29 -18.81 -9.38
C THR A 92 9.04 -18.32 -8.66
N ILE A 93 7.97 -18.02 -9.38
CA ILE A 93 6.75 -17.47 -8.81
C ILE A 93 5.65 -18.54 -8.80
N ARG A 94 4.98 -18.64 -7.66
CA ARG A 94 3.79 -19.45 -7.47
C ARG A 94 2.68 -18.57 -6.91
N THR A 95 1.55 -18.50 -7.58
CA THR A 95 0.39 -17.74 -7.14
C THR A 95 -0.55 -18.61 -6.30
N MET A 96 -1.09 -18.03 -5.23
CA MET A 96 -2.08 -18.65 -4.37
C MET A 96 -3.21 -17.68 -4.07
N ARG A 97 -4.43 -18.19 -4.05
CA ARG A 97 -5.63 -17.48 -3.65
C ARG A 97 -6.25 -18.18 -2.45
N ARG A 98 -6.63 -17.41 -1.45
CA ARG A 98 -7.33 -17.87 -0.25
C ARG A 98 -8.52 -16.98 0.03
N GLU A 99 -9.47 -17.48 0.81
CA GLU A 99 -10.62 -16.72 1.30
C GLU A 99 -10.61 -16.76 2.82
N GLY A 100 -10.88 -15.61 3.45
CA GLY A 100 -10.94 -15.56 4.90
C GLY A 100 -10.39 -14.27 5.50
N VAL A 101 -9.99 -14.37 6.77
CA VAL A 101 -9.35 -13.27 7.51
C VAL A 101 -7.90 -13.15 7.09
N PRO A 102 -7.47 -12.03 6.48
CA PRO A 102 -6.13 -11.92 5.91
C PRO A 102 -4.99 -12.22 6.87
N SER A 103 -5.09 -11.76 8.12
CA SER A 103 -4.04 -11.99 9.11
C SER A 103 -3.85 -13.47 9.47
N GLU A 104 -4.92 -14.23 9.51
CA GLU A 104 -4.90 -15.66 9.84
C GLU A 104 -4.46 -16.50 8.65
N GLU A 105 -5.01 -16.21 7.47
CA GLU A 105 -4.63 -16.93 6.25
C GLU A 105 -3.17 -16.71 5.85
N ILE A 106 -2.60 -15.51 6.09
CA ILE A 106 -1.17 -15.28 5.87
C ILE A 106 -0.31 -16.18 6.74
N LEU A 107 -0.62 -16.27 8.03
CA LEU A 107 0.12 -17.12 8.96
C LEU A 107 0.00 -18.59 8.58
N LYS A 108 -1.22 -19.05 8.34
CA LYS A 108 -1.52 -20.43 7.94
C LYS A 108 -0.77 -20.82 6.66
N VAL A 109 -0.85 -20.00 5.61
CA VAL A 109 -0.14 -20.26 4.35
C VAL A 109 1.37 -20.22 4.55
N SER A 110 1.88 -19.30 5.37
CA SER A 110 3.32 -19.24 5.70
C SER A 110 3.84 -20.55 6.25
N GLU A 111 3.09 -21.18 7.16
CA GLU A 111 3.42 -22.51 7.72
C GLU A 111 3.24 -23.63 6.68
N GLU A 112 2.13 -23.62 5.94
CA GLU A 112 1.85 -24.64 4.90
C GLU A 112 2.94 -24.73 3.83
N VAL A 113 3.46 -23.59 3.38
CA VAL A 113 4.49 -23.55 2.33
C VAL A 113 5.91 -23.62 2.87
N GLY A 114 6.09 -23.49 4.18
CA GLY A 114 7.39 -23.39 4.82
C GLY A 114 8.14 -22.12 4.39
N ALA A 115 7.47 -20.97 4.45
CA ALA A 115 8.08 -19.69 4.13
C ALA A 115 9.17 -19.34 5.14
N GLU A 116 10.27 -18.76 4.68
CA GLU A 116 11.38 -18.28 5.51
C GLU A 116 11.29 -16.77 5.77
N LEU A 117 10.45 -16.07 5.01
CA LEU A 117 10.21 -14.64 5.11
C LEU A 117 8.81 -14.31 4.64
N ILE A 118 8.14 -13.41 5.34
CA ILE A 118 6.85 -12.84 4.94
C ILE A 118 7.08 -11.37 4.57
N ILE A 119 6.58 -10.95 3.39
CA ILE A 119 6.57 -9.55 2.99
C ILE A 119 5.12 -9.07 2.86
N LEU A 120 4.79 -7.99 3.54
CA LEU A 120 3.46 -7.40 3.55
C LEU A 120 3.48 -5.95 3.13
N GLY A 121 2.49 -5.53 2.38
CA GLY A 121 2.23 -4.11 2.15
C GLY A 121 1.57 -3.45 3.36
N GLN A 122 1.91 -2.21 3.61
CA GLN A 122 1.16 -1.40 4.55
C GLN A 122 -0.14 -0.97 3.88
N SER A 123 -1.25 -1.66 4.13
CA SER A 123 -2.56 -1.22 3.65
C SER A 123 -3.00 0.01 4.47
N GLY A 124 -2.94 1.16 3.84
CA GLY A 124 -3.53 2.37 4.38
C GLY A 124 -4.84 2.63 3.63
N LYS A 125 -5.99 2.30 4.19
CA LYS A 125 -7.17 3.11 3.89
C LYS A 125 -6.84 4.51 4.38
N ILE A 126 -6.74 5.47 3.45
CA ILE A 126 -6.60 6.88 3.75
C ILE A 126 -7.94 7.32 4.35
N GLY A 127 -8.09 7.16 5.65
CA GLY A 127 -9.13 7.71 6.48
C GLY A 127 -8.45 8.53 7.57
N PHE A 128 -9.19 9.40 8.22
CA PHE A 128 -8.72 10.32 9.27
C PHE A 128 -7.92 9.67 10.41
N ASP A 129 -7.90 8.34 10.50
CA ASP A 129 -7.13 7.56 11.46
C ASP A 129 -5.77 7.15 10.88
N ARG A 130 -4.83 8.10 10.88
CA ARG A 130 -3.40 7.84 10.63
C ARG A 130 -2.80 6.76 11.54
N PHE A 131 -3.55 6.31 12.55
CA PHE A 131 -3.13 5.35 13.57
C PHE A 131 -3.61 3.92 13.34
N ILE A 132 -4.51 3.67 12.38
CA ILE A 132 -4.97 2.30 12.04
C ILE A 132 -4.11 1.74 10.92
N THR A 133 -2.82 1.96 11.00
CA THR A 133 -1.87 1.47 10.02
C THR A 133 -1.59 0.00 10.30
N GLY A 134 -2.14 -0.87 9.46
CA GLY A 134 -1.61 -2.22 9.40
C GLY A 134 -2.03 -3.15 10.52
N GLN A 135 -3.30 -3.19 10.92
CA GLN A 135 -3.77 -4.23 11.86
C GLN A 135 -3.35 -5.63 11.41
N VAL A 136 -3.48 -5.92 10.11
CA VAL A 136 -3.01 -7.19 9.54
C VAL A 136 -1.50 -7.36 9.74
N ALA A 137 -0.71 -6.35 9.37
CA ALA A 137 0.74 -6.41 9.51
C ALA A 137 1.18 -6.57 10.97
N LYS A 138 0.60 -5.78 11.89
CA LYS A 138 0.88 -5.90 13.32
C LYS A 138 0.52 -7.26 13.89
N TYR A 139 -0.63 -7.79 13.50
CA TYR A 139 -1.04 -9.12 13.94
C TYR A 139 -0.08 -10.19 13.44
N VAL A 140 0.25 -10.15 12.14
CA VAL A 140 1.21 -11.09 11.55
C VAL A 140 2.59 -10.95 12.19
N GLU A 141 3.11 -9.73 12.36
CA GLU A 141 4.39 -9.49 13.06
C GLU A 141 4.41 -10.07 14.48
N SER A 142 3.28 -10.02 15.19
CA SER A 142 3.19 -10.52 16.57
C SER A 142 3.06 -12.03 16.70
N LYS A 143 2.63 -12.72 15.65
CA LYS A 143 2.30 -14.15 15.67
C LYS A 143 3.16 -15.00 14.74
N ALA A 144 3.82 -14.39 13.75
CA ALA A 144 4.66 -15.12 12.81
C ALA A 144 5.87 -15.76 13.51
N THR A 145 6.20 -16.98 13.10
CA THR A 145 7.38 -17.73 13.53
C THR A 145 8.62 -17.39 12.70
N VAL A 146 8.43 -16.66 11.59
CA VAL A 146 9.47 -16.25 10.64
C VAL A 146 9.54 -14.71 10.58
N PRO A 147 10.65 -14.13 10.12
CA PRO A 147 10.76 -12.68 9.94
C PRO A 147 9.65 -12.11 9.05
N VAL A 148 9.16 -10.92 9.41
CA VAL A 148 8.14 -10.19 8.65
C VAL A 148 8.69 -8.83 8.23
N LEU A 149 8.68 -8.56 6.92
CA LEU A 149 9.00 -7.24 6.38
C LEU A 149 7.71 -6.52 5.98
N VAL A 150 7.47 -5.36 6.59
CA VAL A 150 6.34 -4.51 6.23
C VAL A 150 6.81 -3.39 5.31
N ALA A 151 6.38 -3.47 4.05
CA ALA A 151 6.66 -2.46 3.06
C ALA A 151 5.85 -1.19 3.36
N ARG A 152 6.49 -0.23 4.01
CA ARG A 152 5.91 1.08 4.28
C ARG A 152 6.12 2.00 3.08
N ARG A 153 5.19 2.92 2.88
CA ARG A 153 5.43 4.01 1.95
C ARG A 153 6.66 4.77 2.46
N PRO A 154 7.70 5.00 1.62
CA PRO A 154 8.76 5.91 2.04
C PRO A 154 8.05 7.19 2.49
N LEU A 155 8.41 7.66 3.68
CA LEU A 155 8.05 9.02 4.08
C LEU A 155 8.62 9.86 2.95
N MET A 156 7.75 10.43 2.09
CA MET A 156 8.19 11.44 1.16
C MET A 156 8.90 12.44 2.02
N CYS A 157 10.23 12.44 2.00
CA CYS A 157 10.96 13.62 2.41
C CYS A 157 10.24 14.74 1.67
N GLU A 158 9.61 15.60 2.44
CA GLU A 158 8.92 16.81 2.04
C GLU A 158 9.50 17.29 0.73
N GLU A 159 8.68 17.34 -0.32
CA GLU A 159 9.10 17.73 -1.66
C GLU A 159 10.10 18.88 -1.47
N SER A 160 11.36 18.59 -1.77
CA SER A 160 12.38 19.62 -1.71
C SER A 160 11.81 20.74 -2.59
N ILE A 161 11.44 21.86 -1.95
CA ILE A 161 10.97 23.07 -2.63
C ILE A 161 11.77 23.17 -3.91
N THR A 162 11.13 22.91 -5.04
CA THR A 162 11.87 22.86 -6.29
C THR A 162 12.50 24.25 -6.46
N LYS A 163 13.69 24.31 -7.06
CA LYS A 163 14.35 25.62 -7.29
C LYS A 163 13.39 26.62 -7.94
N LYS A 164 12.41 26.14 -8.73
CA LYS A 164 11.37 26.96 -9.34
C LYS A 164 10.41 27.59 -8.32
N ASP A 165 9.99 26.81 -7.30
CA ASP A 165 9.08 27.32 -6.26
C ASP A 165 9.79 28.30 -5.33
N ALA A 166 11.07 28.05 -5.04
CA ALA A 166 11.91 28.98 -4.29
C ALA A 166 12.11 30.30 -5.07
N TRP A 167 12.35 30.25 -6.37
CA TRP A 167 12.45 31.45 -7.22
C TRP A 167 11.12 32.21 -7.34
N ALA A 168 9.99 31.51 -7.42
CA ALA A 168 8.66 32.12 -7.43
C ALA A 168 8.38 32.86 -6.13
N ALA A 169 8.69 32.27 -4.98
CA ALA A 169 8.52 32.89 -3.67
C ALA A 169 9.41 34.14 -3.52
N VAL A 170 10.67 34.07 -3.95
CA VAL A 170 11.61 35.20 -3.92
C VAL A 170 11.15 36.33 -4.83
N SER A 171 10.65 36.03 -6.04
CA SER A 171 10.19 37.04 -6.99
C SER A 171 8.97 37.81 -6.49
N VAL A 172 7.99 37.11 -5.86
CA VAL A 172 6.80 37.76 -5.28
C VAL A 172 7.16 38.67 -4.13
N THR A 173 8.03 38.21 -3.20
CA THR A 173 8.45 39.04 -2.06
C THR A 173 9.24 40.27 -2.51
N THR A 174 10.13 40.13 -3.49
CA THR A 174 10.91 41.23 -4.04
C THR A 174 10.00 42.25 -4.71
N ALA A 175 9.00 41.82 -5.49
CA ALA A 175 8.04 42.71 -6.15
C ALA A 175 7.20 43.53 -5.12
N VAL A 176 6.74 42.89 -4.05
CA VAL A 176 5.94 43.54 -2.99
C VAL A 176 6.79 44.59 -2.25
N VAL A 177 8.04 44.24 -1.87
CA VAL A 177 8.94 45.18 -1.20
C VAL A 177 9.25 46.40 -2.08
N PHE A 178 9.47 46.16 -3.39
CA PHE A 178 9.75 47.26 -4.36
C PHE A 178 8.52 48.14 -4.56
N ALA A 179 7.31 47.57 -4.63
CA ALA A 179 6.07 48.35 -4.71
C ALA A 179 5.86 49.24 -3.46
N LEU A 180 6.10 48.73 -2.27
CA LEU A 180 6.01 49.50 -1.02
C LEU A 180 7.06 50.62 -0.96
N PHE A 181 8.25 50.36 -1.47
CA PHE A 181 9.32 51.38 -1.53
C PHE A 181 8.96 52.53 -2.47
N LEU A 182 8.43 52.19 -3.65
CA LEU A 182 7.94 53.21 -4.60
C LEU A 182 6.78 54.03 -4.04
N LEU A 183 5.84 53.38 -3.35
CA LEU A 183 4.71 54.07 -2.72
C LEU A 183 5.20 55.05 -1.65
N GLY A 184 6.16 54.67 -0.80
CA GLY A 184 6.80 55.51 0.20
C GLY A 184 7.50 56.71 -0.42
N PHE A 185 8.23 56.47 -1.53
CA PHE A 185 8.94 57.53 -2.25
C PHE A 185 7.97 58.55 -2.88
N PHE A 186 6.85 58.11 -3.43
CA PHE A 186 5.81 58.98 -4.00
C PHE A 186 5.11 59.80 -2.91
N LEU A 187 4.80 59.20 -1.76
CA LEU A 187 4.19 59.91 -0.62
C LEU A 187 5.12 60.99 -0.06
N GLN A 188 6.43 60.72 0.04
CA GLN A 188 7.41 61.67 0.54
C GLN A 188 7.60 62.85 -0.42
N ARG A 189 7.45 62.65 -1.72
CA ARG A 189 7.46 63.75 -2.71
C ARG A 189 6.19 64.59 -2.69
N ALA A 190 5.05 63.99 -2.39
CA ALA A 190 3.79 64.72 -2.29
C ALA A 190 3.71 65.67 -1.09
N THR A 191 4.44 65.38 0.00
CA THR A 191 4.50 66.19 1.20
C THR A 191 5.50 67.36 1.13
N VAL A 192 6.36 67.40 0.11
CA VAL A 192 7.36 68.51 -0.07
C VAL A 192 6.82 69.63 -0.99
N ILE A 193 5.64 69.46 -1.59
CA ILE A 193 5.04 70.42 -2.56
C ILE A 193 3.91 71.28 -1.89
N HIS A 194 3.74 71.20 -0.57
CA HIS A 194 2.81 72.06 0.17
C HIS A 194 3.55 73.01 1.08
#